data_426f3b58f76dd137fdc0a499d97b548c
#
_entry.id   426f3b58f76dd137fdc0a499d97b548c
#
_cell.length_a   1.000
_cell.length_b   1.000
_cell.length_c   1.000
_cell.angle_alpha   90.00
_cell.angle_beta   90.00
_cell.angle_gamma   90.00
#
_symmetry.space_group_name_H-M   'P 1'
#
loop_
_entity.id
_entity.type
_entity.pdbx_description
1 polymer ?
#
loop_
_entity_poly.entity_id
_entity_poly.type
_entity_poly.pdbx_seq_one_letter_code
_entity_poly.pdbx_strand_id
1 'polypeptide(L)'
;MNGLNPVEMARYLYGETEKCFAWVPEQEADHLVQMFPWGLKEQPHYYPKEYYGEPVYLPFEYTEIPVPSLYDKMLRERYGDYLRLVKNAGAHDYPFFEGQKKNLQKVLDFPLPSFKFDREKLERIREELEYKEKSYKTMGEECLQELLTLKDQIINTYQMQESDVTVKAISVSQQLAIDFGTMLEQAGFEKHKIIGLLERYCEELYRLYQQCSAGGCVERGTHDLSDIMQIIKQEWRENVSSKKIALFLISYPGEWDNIRSLWEEKCRDMNTMPYLVILPWYNKDYDGSPMKWHTWSAGDFAEAAGLSDVEEKQILDVKQLTAEYLELLRPEQIYSQNPYDEWNPNISVPPLLYAVNLRKYTEELIYVSPYGKGELYGKDSREYQNMKYYVTMPGVMYADRILLNSEDKKQWYIEKLAEAAGTDTRVVWEQKILVRKPEVADKQIHKKRLLYGIGLGTYLEDPEAERRKIRNNLHIFEKHKDQIEVTIHLFPEKTGTAWTAIKNEIRELIQETLGMPGRMNINWLPGEEQVLQYDLYDAYYGDPMPAVMKFYEEKKPVMIQNMQCQEKS
;
A
#
# COMPACT_ATOMS: atom_id res chain seq x y z
N MET A 1 -14.77 -33.94 29.02
CA MET A 1 -14.93 -32.95 27.94
C MET A 1 -16.19 -32.09 28.05
N ASN A 2 -17.11 -32.43 28.98
CA ASN A 2 -18.34 -31.65 29.16
C ASN A 2 -18.03 -30.40 30.00
N GLY A 3 -17.92 -29.24 29.37
CA GLY A 3 -17.72 -27.97 30.06
C GLY A 3 -16.77 -26.99 29.37
N LEU A 4 -16.04 -27.41 28.33
CA LEU A 4 -15.16 -26.53 27.54
C LEU A 4 -15.98 -25.83 26.44
N ASN A 5 -15.71 -24.54 26.24
CA ASN A 5 -16.22 -23.87 25.06
C ASN A 5 -15.53 -24.38 23.79
N PRO A 6 -16.04 -24.10 22.59
CA PRO A 6 -15.48 -24.63 21.33
C PRO A 6 -13.99 -24.30 21.12
N VAL A 7 -13.52 -23.13 21.59
CA VAL A 7 -12.12 -22.71 21.47
C VAL A 7 -11.23 -23.52 22.42
N GLU A 8 -11.66 -23.69 23.65
CA GLU A 8 -10.96 -24.52 24.63
C GLU A 8 -10.95 -26.00 24.19
N MET A 9 -12.03 -26.47 23.60
CA MET A 9 -12.09 -27.81 23.00
C MET A 9 -11.09 -27.97 21.86
N ALA A 10 -11.04 -27.00 20.94
CA ALA A 10 -10.08 -27.01 19.84
C ALA A 10 -8.63 -27.02 20.37
N ARG A 11 -8.30 -26.15 21.32
CA ARG A 11 -6.99 -26.13 21.98
C ARG A 11 -6.63 -27.48 22.62
N TYR A 12 -7.58 -28.05 23.34
CA TYR A 12 -7.37 -29.35 23.96
C TYR A 12 -7.09 -30.42 22.92
N LEU A 13 -7.91 -30.51 21.85
CA LEU A 13 -7.74 -31.49 20.78
C LEU A 13 -6.42 -31.29 20.02
N TYR A 14 -6.04 -30.06 19.71
CA TYR A 14 -4.73 -29.76 19.10
C TYR A 14 -3.58 -30.17 20.01
N GLY A 15 -3.65 -29.84 21.30
CA GLY A 15 -2.63 -30.22 22.27
C GLY A 15 -2.50 -31.75 22.43
N GLU A 16 -3.61 -32.50 22.43
CA GLU A 16 -3.56 -33.96 22.45
C GLU A 16 -3.01 -34.53 21.13
N THR A 17 -3.34 -33.93 20.02
CA THR A 17 -2.80 -34.30 18.70
C THR A 17 -1.28 -34.08 18.65
N GLU A 18 -0.81 -32.95 19.13
CA GLU A 18 0.64 -32.65 19.22
C GLU A 18 1.37 -33.67 20.10
N LYS A 19 0.79 -34.06 21.24
CA LYS A 19 1.34 -35.12 22.10
C LYS A 19 1.43 -36.48 21.38
N CYS A 20 0.43 -36.81 20.57
CA CYS A 20 0.46 -38.01 19.77
C CYS A 20 1.56 -37.99 18.70
N PHE A 21 1.75 -36.85 18.03
CA PHE A 21 2.83 -36.65 17.05
C PHE A 21 4.21 -36.60 17.69
N ALA A 22 4.31 -36.11 18.93
CA ALA A 22 5.55 -36.08 19.72
C ALA A 22 5.76 -37.34 20.57
N TRP A 23 5.09 -38.45 20.25
CA TRP A 23 5.20 -39.71 21.04
C TRP A 23 6.61 -40.28 21.04
N VAL A 24 7.31 -40.21 19.92
CA VAL A 24 8.72 -40.62 19.83
C VAL A 24 9.58 -39.43 20.26
N PRO A 25 10.41 -39.60 21.31
CA PRO A 25 11.34 -38.52 21.71
C PRO A 25 12.28 -38.13 20.57
N GLU A 26 12.62 -36.88 20.51
CA GLU A 26 13.48 -36.33 19.46
C GLU A 26 14.82 -37.08 19.34
N GLN A 27 15.37 -37.52 20.48
CA GLN A 27 16.65 -38.26 20.53
C GLN A 27 16.58 -39.64 19.89
N GLU A 28 15.38 -40.23 19.85
CA GLU A 28 15.12 -41.57 19.29
C GLU A 28 14.61 -41.48 17.84
N ALA A 29 14.24 -40.28 17.37
CA ALA A 29 13.74 -40.09 16.02
C ALA A 29 14.90 -39.82 15.05
N ASP A 30 14.92 -40.53 13.93
CA ASP A 30 15.80 -40.33 12.78
C ASP A 30 15.12 -39.52 11.67
N HIS A 31 13.77 -39.45 11.69
CA HIS A 31 12.95 -38.68 10.74
C HIS A 31 11.95 -37.80 11.45
N LEU A 32 11.56 -36.72 10.79
CA LEU A 32 10.47 -35.84 11.20
C LEU A 32 9.35 -35.87 10.16
N VAL A 33 8.10 -35.82 10.61
CA VAL A 33 6.92 -35.81 9.75
C VAL A 33 6.11 -34.52 9.95
N GLN A 34 5.54 -34.00 8.87
CA GLN A 34 4.63 -32.88 8.97
C GLN A 34 3.28 -33.30 9.58
N MET A 35 2.82 -32.54 10.57
CA MET A 35 1.59 -32.79 11.33
C MET A 35 0.28 -32.46 10.56
N PHE A 36 0.29 -32.32 9.26
CA PHE A 36 -0.91 -31.98 8.50
C PHE A 36 -1.71 -33.20 8.09
N PRO A 37 -3.05 -33.24 8.34
CA PRO A 37 -3.89 -34.42 8.11
C PRO A 37 -3.86 -35.00 6.69
N TRP A 38 -3.69 -34.14 5.66
CA TRP A 38 -3.61 -34.62 4.27
C TRP A 38 -2.30 -35.34 3.96
N GLY A 39 -1.21 -35.01 4.64
CA GLY A 39 0.06 -35.72 4.52
C GLY A 39 -0.02 -37.17 4.99
N LEU A 40 -1.00 -37.50 5.85
CA LEU A 40 -1.25 -38.86 6.31
C LEU A 40 -2.06 -39.70 5.31
N LYS A 41 -2.79 -39.07 4.39
CA LYS A 41 -3.67 -39.77 3.42
C LYS A 41 -2.99 -40.11 2.10
N GLU A 42 -2.05 -39.28 1.65
CA GLU A 42 -1.54 -39.34 0.27
C GLU A 42 -0.10 -39.85 0.14
N GLN A 43 0.63 -39.92 1.14
CA GLN A 43 1.99 -40.41 1.42
C GLN A 43 2.59 -39.51 2.50
N PRO A 44 2.90 -40.04 3.67
CA PRO A 44 3.49 -39.21 4.72
C PRO A 44 4.85 -38.71 4.23
N HIS A 45 4.95 -37.38 4.07
CA HIS A 45 6.25 -36.76 3.83
C HIS A 45 7.00 -36.75 5.16
N TYR A 46 7.89 -37.70 5.32
CA TYR A 46 8.85 -37.72 6.42
C TYR A 46 10.25 -37.46 5.88
N TYR A 47 10.96 -36.62 6.57
CA TYR A 47 12.29 -36.20 6.17
C TYR A 47 13.32 -36.59 7.20
N PRO A 48 14.53 -36.99 6.81
CA PRO A 48 15.63 -37.20 7.74
C PRO A 48 15.78 -36.01 8.66
N LYS A 49 15.94 -36.25 9.95
CA LYS A 49 16.10 -35.21 10.96
C LYS A 49 17.23 -34.25 10.63
N GLU A 50 18.30 -34.76 9.99
CA GLU A 50 19.45 -33.94 9.55
C GLU A 50 19.07 -32.80 8.59
N TYR A 51 17.92 -32.90 7.89
CA TYR A 51 17.48 -31.83 6.97
C TYR A 51 17.10 -30.54 7.72
N TYR A 52 16.72 -30.68 8.98
CA TYR A 52 16.27 -29.54 9.78
C TYR A 52 17.41 -28.79 10.46
N GLY A 53 18.55 -29.37 10.77
CA GLY A 53 19.76 -28.74 11.32
C GLY A 53 19.62 -27.35 11.92
N GLU A 54 20.70 -26.62 12.04
CA GLU A 54 20.64 -25.20 12.40
C GLU A 54 19.96 -24.42 11.24
N PRO A 55 18.92 -23.60 11.52
CA PRO A 55 18.18 -22.92 10.47
C PRO A 55 19.06 -21.95 9.68
N VAL A 56 18.88 -21.95 8.37
CA VAL A 56 19.47 -20.95 7.46
C VAL A 56 18.44 -19.87 7.24
N TYR A 57 18.85 -18.61 7.35
CA TYR A 57 18.00 -17.47 7.08
C TYR A 57 18.11 -17.08 5.62
N LEU A 58 16.97 -17.09 4.92
CA LEU A 58 16.88 -16.68 3.52
C LEU A 58 16.09 -15.38 3.39
N PRO A 59 16.51 -14.49 2.47
CA PRO A 59 15.76 -13.30 2.15
C PRO A 59 14.35 -13.64 1.68
N PHE A 60 13.34 -12.98 2.23
CA PHE A 60 11.95 -13.09 1.83
C PHE A 60 11.33 -11.70 1.79
N GLU A 61 11.21 -11.14 0.59
CA GLU A 61 10.76 -9.78 0.35
C GLU A 61 11.57 -8.75 1.16
N TYR A 62 11.01 -8.24 2.26
CA TYR A 62 11.61 -7.24 3.15
C TYR A 62 12.11 -7.82 4.48
N THR A 63 12.09 -9.12 4.64
CA THR A 63 12.52 -9.83 5.86
C THR A 63 13.38 -11.04 5.51
N GLU A 64 13.90 -11.69 6.54
CA GLU A 64 14.53 -13.00 6.43
C GLU A 64 13.69 -14.04 7.14
N ILE A 65 13.55 -15.21 6.54
CA ILE A 65 12.83 -16.33 7.14
C ILE A 65 13.79 -17.48 7.45
N PRO A 66 13.65 -18.12 8.62
CA PRO A 66 14.39 -19.33 8.91
C PRO A 66 13.82 -20.50 8.10
N VAL A 67 14.72 -21.22 7.44
CA VAL A 67 14.39 -22.44 6.68
C VAL A 67 15.27 -23.60 7.16
N PRO A 68 14.84 -24.85 6.98
CA PRO A 68 15.67 -26.01 7.29
C PRO A 68 17.05 -25.95 6.60
N SER A 69 18.11 -26.39 7.27
CA SER A 69 19.48 -26.30 6.74
C SER A 69 19.64 -26.93 5.36
N LEU A 70 18.95 -28.06 5.11
CA LEU A 70 18.95 -28.74 3.82
C LEU A 70 17.63 -28.57 3.07
N TYR A 71 17.08 -27.35 3.09
CA TYR A 71 15.79 -27.02 2.46
C TYR A 71 15.71 -27.42 0.99
N ASP A 72 16.79 -27.28 0.23
CA ASP A 72 16.80 -27.66 -1.19
C ASP A 72 16.54 -29.16 -1.38
N LYS A 73 17.18 -30.02 -0.57
CA LYS A 73 16.91 -31.46 -0.61
C LYS A 73 15.48 -31.80 -0.25
N MET A 74 14.97 -31.18 0.81
CA MET A 74 13.57 -31.36 1.25
C MET A 74 12.57 -30.95 0.18
N LEU A 75 12.78 -29.81 -0.48
CA LEU A 75 11.92 -29.34 -1.55
C LEU A 75 12.00 -30.23 -2.79
N ARG A 76 13.17 -30.76 -3.13
CA ARG A 76 13.33 -31.70 -4.25
C ARG A 76 12.65 -33.04 -3.99
N GLU A 77 12.74 -33.55 -2.79
CA GLU A 77 12.00 -34.78 -2.41
C GLU A 77 10.50 -34.60 -2.50
N ARG A 78 10.00 -33.42 -2.08
CA ARG A 78 8.57 -33.15 -2.04
C ARG A 78 7.96 -32.79 -3.38
N TYR A 79 8.64 -31.96 -4.16
CA TYR A 79 8.11 -31.33 -5.36
C TYR A 79 8.90 -31.68 -6.63
N GLY A 80 9.95 -32.49 -6.51
CA GLY A 80 10.87 -32.76 -7.62
C GLY A 80 11.65 -31.50 -8.00
N ASP A 81 11.57 -31.11 -9.25
CA ASP A 81 12.13 -29.84 -9.72
C ASP A 81 11.23 -28.67 -9.30
N TYR A 82 11.32 -28.28 -8.03
CA TYR A 82 10.47 -27.22 -7.44
C TYR A 82 10.78 -25.82 -8.00
N LEU A 83 11.91 -25.63 -8.65
CA LEU A 83 12.26 -24.38 -9.35
C LEU A 83 11.51 -24.26 -10.67
N ARG A 84 10.91 -25.33 -11.16
CA ARG A 84 10.08 -25.32 -12.35
C ARG A 84 8.81 -24.54 -12.10
N LEU A 85 8.61 -23.46 -12.87
CA LEU A 85 7.38 -22.67 -12.83
C LEU A 85 6.21 -23.49 -13.41
N VAL A 86 5.23 -23.77 -12.57
CA VAL A 86 4.03 -24.49 -12.96
C VAL A 86 2.83 -23.55 -12.89
N LYS A 87 2.10 -23.43 -14.00
CA LYS A 87 0.87 -22.64 -14.05
C LYS A 87 -0.21 -23.31 -13.19
N ASN A 88 -0.83 -22.54 -12.29
CA ASN A 88 -1.91 -23.00 -11.40
C ASN A 88 -1.52 -24.07 -10.36
N ALA A 89 -0.27 -24.10 -9.90
CA ALA A 89 0.20 -25.07 -8.91
C ALA A 89 -0.36 -24.89 -7.49
N GLY A 90 -1.08 -23.84 -7.21
CA GLY A 90 -1.64 -23.56 -5.89
C GLY A 90 -3.15 -23.81 -5.82
N ALA A 91 -3.58 -24.69 -4.93
CA ALA A 91 -4.99 -25.04 -4.71
C ALA A 91 -5.62 -24.30 -3.51
N HIS A 92 -5.05 -23.16 -3.09
CA HIS A 92 -5.54 -22.45 -1.93
C HIS A 92 -6.48 -21.32 -2.32
N ASP A 93 -7.70 -21.33 -1.74
CA ASP A 93 -8.63 -20.20 -1.81
C ASP A 93 -8.09 -19.07 -0.92
N TYR A 94 -7.74 -17.95 -1.52
CA TYR A 94 -7.28 -16.78 -0.81
C TYR A 94 -8.45 -15.85 -0.51
N PRO A 95 -8.47 -15.17 0.65
CA PRO A 95 -7.59 -15.31 1.82
C PRO A 95 -8.02 -16.42 2.79
N PHE A 96 -9.12 -17.09 2.52
CA PHE A 96 -9.71 -18.12 3.40
C PHE A 96 -9.97 -19.41 2.65
N PHE A 97 -9.83 -20.50 3.37
CA PHE A 97 -10.14 -21.82 2.88
C PHE A 97 -11.64 -22.09 3.05
N GLU A 98 -12.43 -21.89 2.00
CA GLU A 98 -13.88 -22.15 2.03
C GLU A 98 -14.22 -23.57 2.51
N GLY A 99 -13.42 -24.55 2.13
CA GLY A 99 -13.58 -25.92 2.60
C GLY A 99 -13.39 -26.06 4.11
N GLN A 100 -12.40 -25.38 4.68
CA GLN A 100 -12.15 -25.36 6.12
C GLN A 100 -13.27 -24.60 6.85
N LYS A 101 -13.71 -23.47 6.34
CA LYS A 101 -14.82 -22.69 6.87
C LYS A 101 -16.10 -23.53 6.93
N LYS A 102 -16.43 -24.26 5.86
CA LYS A 102 -17.58 -25.18 5.80
C LYS A 102 -17.45 -26.34 6.80
N ASN A 103 -16.25 -26.87 6.97
CA ASN A 103 -16.03 -27.96 7.92
C ASN A 103 -16.09 -27.45 9.37
N LEU A 104 -15.50 -26.28 9.64
CA LEU A 104 -15.57 -25.64 10.96
C LEU A 104 -17.02 -25.34 11.33
N GLN A 105 -17.82 -24.81 10.38
CA GLN A 105 -19.24 -24.53 10.60
C GLN A 105 -20.07 -25.78 10.95
N LYS A 106 -19.68 -26.97 10.48
CA LYS A 106 -20.35 -28.24 10.84
C LYS A 106 -20.11 -28.67 12.29
N VAL A 107 -19.01 -28.20 12.87
CA VAL A 107 -18.59 -28.58 14.24
C VAL A 107 -19.03 -27.56 15.26
N LEU A 108 -19.22 -26.30 14.84
CA LEU A 108 -19.62 -25.20 15.71
C LEU A 108 -21.15 -25.13 15.83
N ASP A 109 -21.63 -24.97 17.06
CA ASP A 109 -23.06 -24.78 17.38
C ASP A 109 -23.54 -23.33 17.11
N PHE A 110 -22.67 -22.46 16.64
CA PHE A 110 -22.97 -21.08 16.31
C PHE A 110 -22.42 -20.72 14.92
N PRO A 111 -23.02 -19.74 14.22
CA PRO A 111 -22.53 -19.33 12.91
C PRO A 111 -21.17 -18.62 13.03
N LEU A 112 -20.27 -18.90 12.08
CA LEU A 112 -19.02 -18.17 11.97
C LEU A 112 -19.31 -16.68 11.71
N PRO A 113 -18.59 -15.77 12.37
CA PRO A 113 -18.72 -14.34 12.12
C PRO A 113 -18.48 -14.03 10.63
N SER A 114 -19.36 -13.25 10.06
CA SER A 114 -19.23 -12.77 8.69
C SER A 114 -19.66 -11.32 8.62
N PHE A 115 -18.92 -10.53 7.87
CA PHE A 115 -19.33 -9.15 7.60
C PHE A 115 -20.64 -9.13 6.80
N LYS A 116 -21.57 -8.31 7.25
CA LYS A 116 -22.79 -7.97 6.51
C LYS A 116 -22.90 -6.45 6.44
N PHE A 117 -23.12 -5.94 5.25
CA PHE A 117 -23.33 -4.52 5.05
C PHE A 117 -24.62 -4.08 5.75
N ASP A 118 -24.51 -3.07 6.60
CA ASP A 118 -25.61 -2.51 7.38
C ASP A 118 -25.85 -1.06 6.94
N ARG A 119 -26.93 -0.84 6.20
CA ARG A 119 -27.33 0.48 5.69
C ARG A 119 -27.77 1.42 6.81
N GLU A 120 -28.48 0.91 7.81
CA GLU A 120 -28.96 1.73 8.93
C GLU A 120 -27.78 2.23 9.78
N LYS A 121 -26.75 1.39 9.94
CA LYS A 121 -25.52 1.80 10.61
C LYS A 121 -24.83 2.94 9.86
N LEU A 122 -24.79 2.86 8.53
CA LEU A 122 -24.21 3.91 7.69
C LEU A 122 -24.96 5.23 7.82
N GLU A 123 -26.30 5.21 7.80
CA GLU A 123 -27.12 6.41 7.95
C GLU A 123 -26.95 7.02 9.35
N ARG A 124 -26.97 6.21 10.40
CA ARG A 124 -26.71 6.69 11.78
C ARG A 124 -25.35 7.37 11.92
N ILE A 125 -24.32 6.85 11.29
CA ILE A 125 -22.99 7.48 11.29
C ILE A 125 -23.06 8.87 10.62
N ARG A 126 -23.82 9.02 9.55
CA ARG A 126 -24.01 10.32 8.89
C ARG A 126 -24.77 11.32 9.78
N GLU A 127 -25.82 10.88 10.43
CA GLU A 127 -26.60 11.71 11.36
C GLU A 127 -25.77 12.17 12.58
N GLU A 128 -24.91 11.30 13.12
CA GLU A 128 -23.99 11.66 14.21
C GLU A 128 -22.97 12.73 13.80
N LEU A 129 -22.61 12.81 12.52
CA LEU A 129 -21.62 13.77 11.99
C LEU A 129 -22.17 15.20 11.86
N GLU A 130 -23.47 15.35 11.56
CA GLU A 130 -24.08 16.68 11.43
C GLU A 130 -24.08 17.48 12.76
N TYR A 131 -23.90 16.81 13.90
CA TYR A 131 -23.98 17.42 15.24
C TYR A 131 -22.62 17.83 15.86
N LYS A 132 -21.45 17.52 15.26
CA LYS A 132 -20.14 17.70 15.93
C LYS A 132 -19.04 18.28 15.04
N GLU A 133 -19.27 19.38 14.37
CA GLU A 133 -18.19 20.05 13.66
C GLU A 133 -17.28 20.84 14.61
N LYS A 134 -16.17 20.23 15.01
CA LYS A 134 -15.03 20.87 15.70
C LYS A 134 -13.78 20.88 14.82
N SER A 135 -13.93 21.17 13.53
CA SER A 135 -12.78 21.30 12.63
C SER A 135 -12.01 22.59 12.89
N TYR A 136 -10.74 22.61 12.54
CA TYR A 136 -9.94 23.83 12.62
C TYR A 136 -10.59 24.98 11.85
N LYS A 137 -11.33 24.69 10.78
CA LYS A 137 -12.06 25.70 9.98
C LYS A 137 -13.19 26.34 10.77
N THR A 138 -14.04 25.51 11.40
CA THR A 138 -15.17 25.99 12.20
C THR A 138 -14.68 26.73 13.43
N MET A 139 -13.75 26.12 14.19
CA MET A 139 -13.17 26.75 15.38
C MET A 139 -12.39 28.02 15.03
N GLY A 140 -11.67 28.04 13.92
CA GLY A 140 -10.92 29.20 13.48
C GLY A 140 -11.81 30.37 13.03
N GLU A 141 -12.96 30.08 12.40
CA GLU A 141 -13.93 31.15 12.08
C GLU A 141 -14.54 31.74 13.35
N GLU A 142 -14.87 30.89 14.36
CA GLU A 142 -15.33 31.34 15.68
C GLU A 142 -14.27 32.22 16.37
N CYS A 143 -13.02 31.76 16.45
CA CYS A 143 -11.89 32.54 17.00
C CYS A 143 -11.74 33.89 16.28
N LEU A 144 -11.80 33.89 14.94
CA LEU A 144 -11.66 35.11 14.15
C LEU A 144 -12.79 36.11 14.43
N GLN A 145 -14.04 35.65 14.55
CA GLN A 145 -15.19 36.51 14.87
C GLN A 145 -15.06 37.10 16.27
N GLU A 146 -14.62 36.31 17.25
CA GLU A 146 -14.41 36.78 18.61
C GLU A 146 -13.23 37.77 18.69
N LEU A 147 -12.11 37.51 17.98
CA LEU A 147 -11.01 38.50 17.88
C LEU A 147 -11.44 39.80 17.25
N LEU A 148 -12.29 39.79 16.23
CA LEU A 148 -12.87 41.00 15.63
C LEU A 148 -13.73 41.76 16.62
N THR A 149 -14.57 41.07 17.40
CA THR A 149 -15.41 41.67 18.44
C THR A 149 -14.57 42.27 19.55
N LEU A 150 -13.57 41.55 20.04
CA LEU A 150 -12.62 42.06 21.05
C LEU A 150 -11.82 43.26 20.55
N LYS A 151 -11.36 43.22 19.29
CA LYS A 151 -10.68 44.38 18.66
C LYS A 151 -11.57 45.62 18.70
N ASP A 152 -12.84 45.50 18.29
CA ASP A 152 -13.78 46.65 18.32
C ASP A 152 -14.05 47.14 19.75
N GLN A 153 -14.16 46.23 20.71
CA GLN A 153 -14.26 46.55 22.13
C GLN A 153 -13.01 47.30 22.63
N ILE A 154 -11.81 46.80 22.33
CA ILE A 154 -10.55 47.44 22.71
C ILE A 154 -10.48 48.87 22.14
N ILE A 155 -10.80 49.06 20.87
CA ILE A 155 -10.78 50.39 20.25
C ILE A 155 -11.74 51.34 20.93
N ASN A 156 -12.99 50.90 21.16
CA ASN A 156 -14.01 51.76 21.79
C ASN A 156 -13.65 52.14 23.24
N THR A 157 -13.25 51.16 24.08
CA THR A 157 -12.88 51.44 25.47
C THR A 157 -11.59 52.25 25.59
N TYR A 158 -10.64 52.06 24.65
CA TYR A 158 -9.44 52.88 24.56
C TYR A 158 -9.76 54.36 24.25
N GLN A 159 -10.69 54.60 23.29
CA GLN A 159 -11.16 55.93 22.95
C GLN A 159 -11.95 56.57 24.09
N MET A 160 -12.67 55.80 24.88
CA MET A 160 -13.40 56.25 26.06
C MET A 160 -12.49 56.44 27.29
N GLN A 161 -11.22 56.13 27.20
CA GLN A 161 -10.24 56.19 28.28
C GLN A 161 -10.56 55.26 29.48
N GLU A 162 -11.26 54.15 29.23
CA GLU A 162 -11.58 53.12 30.22
C GLU A 162 -10.43 52.12 30.38
N SER A 163 -9.32 52.55 30.96
CA SER A 163 -8.06 51.78 30.99
C SER A 163 -8.21 50.36 31.56
N ASP A 164 -8.93 50.15 32.65
CA ASP A 164 -9.07 48.85 33.28
C ASP A 164 -9.85 47.85 32.39
N VAL A 165 -10.86 48.34 31.67
CA VAL A 165 -11.66 47.51 30.76
C VAL A 165 -10.84 47.20 29.52
N THR A 166 -10.11 48.17 28.98
CA THR A 166 -9.22 48.02 27.83
C THR A 166 -8.14 47.00 28.11
N VAL A 167 -7.47 47.05 29.26
CA VAL A 167 -6.41 46.09 29.67
C VAL A 167 -6.95 44.68 29.77
N LYS A 168 -8.14 44.49 30.34
CA LYS A 168 -8.78 43.16 30.39
C LYS A 168 -9.09 42.61 29.00
N ALA A 169 -9.67 43.46 28.13
CA ALA A 169 -9.99 43.05 26.76
C ALA A 169 -8.72 42.71 25.96
N ILE A 170 -7.62 43.45 26.13
CA ILE A 170 -6.31 43.14 25.54
C ILE A 170 -5.83 41.76 25.99
N SER A 171 -5.85 41.48 27.30
CA SER A 171 -5.39 40.18 27.83
C SER A 171 -6.18 38.99 27.28
N VAL A 172 -7.51 39.13 27.19
CA VAL A 172 -8.38 38.09 26.61
C VAL A 172 -8.08 37.90 25.12
N SER A 173 -7.91 39.00 24.39
CA SER A 173 -7.62 38.96 22.95
C SER A 173 -6.25 38.34 22.65
N GLN A 174 -5.22 38.63 23.48
CA GLN A 174 -3.91 37.98 23.34
C GLN A 174 -4.00 36.48 23.58
N GLN A 175 -4.68 36.05 24.64
CA GLN A 175 -4.85 34.62 24.92
C GLN A 175 -5.56 33.91 23.79
N LEU A 176 -6.66 34.48 23.30
CA LEU A 176 -7.41 33.93 22.17
C LEU A 176 -6.58 33.83 20.88
N ALA A 177 -5.73 34.83 20.61
CA ALA A 177 -4.86 34.80 19.44
C ALA A 177 -3.77 33.71 19.58
N ILE A 178 -3.24 33.48 20.79
CA ILE A 178 -2.29 32.41 21.09
C ILE A 178 -2.95 31.04 20.91
N ASP A 179 -4.17 30.86 21.47
CA ASP A 179 -4.93 29.61 21.37
C ASP A 179 -5.28 29.30 19.91
N PHE A 180 -5.65 30.33 19.15
CA PHE A 180 -5.91 30.21 17.71
C PHE A 180 -4.64 29.81 16.94
N GLY A 181 -3.50 30.46 17.19
CA GLY A 181 -2.22 30.09 16.61
C GLY A 181 -1.82 28.65 16.91
N THR A 182 -1.92 28.25 18.18
CA THR A 182 -1.60 26.88 18.62
C THR A 182 -2.49 25.82 17.94
N MET A 183 -3.79 26.10 17.81
CA MET A 183 -4.72 25.23 17.07
C MET A 183 -4.30 25.10 15.60
N LEU A 184 -3.92 26.17 14.95
CA LEU A 184 -3.47 26.15 13.54
C LEU A 184 -2.14 25.41 13.38
N GLU A 185 -1.21 25.55 14.31
CA GLU A 185 0.03 24.77 14.32
C GLU A 185 -0.25 23.26 14.42
N GLN A 186 -1.15 22.87 15.32
CA GLN A 186 -1.60 21.49 15.45
C GLN A 186 -2.27 20.96 14.16
N ALA A 187 -2.95 21.84 13.42
CA ALA A 187 -3.55 21.50 12.13
C ALA A 187 -2.57 21.51 10.95
N GLY A 188 -1.26 21.70 11.20
CA GLY A 188 -0.21 21.64 10.17
C GLY A 188 0.15 22.98 9.52
N PHE A 189 -0.29 24.11 10.11
CA PHE A 189 -0.01 25.46 9.60
C PHE A 189 1.15 26.15 10.32
N GLU A 190 2.04 25.42 11.03
CA GLU A 190 3.12 26.01 11.86
C GLU A 190 4.08 26.94 11.10
N LYS A 191 4.25 26.76 9.80
CA LYS A 191 5.09 27.61 8.93
C LYS A 191 4.29 28.56 8.06
N HIS A 192 2.99 28.64 8.29
CA HIS A 192 2.12 29.47 7.47
C HIS A 192 2.20 30.93 7.92
N LYS A 193 2.06 31.84 6.96
CA LYS A 193 2.11 33.30 7.19
C LYS A 193 1.13 33.78 8.26
N ILE A 194 -0.01 33.09 8.45
CA ILE A 194 -1.03 33.46 9.44
C ILE A 194 -0.49 33.43 10.87
N ILE A 195 0.43 32.50 11.19
CA ILE A 195 1.05 32.40 12.52
C ILE A 195 1.82 33.70 12.83
N GLY A 196 2.70 34.13 11.92
CA GLY A 196 3.43 35.40 12.08
C GLY A 196 2.53 36.64 12.09
N LEU A 197 1.34 36.59 11.47
CA LEU A 197 0.36 37.67 11.57
C LEU A 197 -0.32 37.69 12.94
N LEU A 198 -0.64 36.53 13.53
CA LEU A 198 -1.18 36.44 14.89
C LEU A 198 -0.15 36.87 15.94
N GLU A 199 1.13 36.54 15.77
CA GLU A 199 2.24 37.02 16.61
C GLU A 199 2.32 38.54 16.56
N ARG A 200 2.32 39.13 15.36
CA ARG A 200 2.32 40.59 15.21
C ARG A 200 1.08 41.24 15.83
N TYR A 201 -0.09 40.61 15.74
CA TYR A 201 -1.30 41.09 16.41
C TYR A 201 -1.10 41.12 17.93
N CYS A 202 -0.50 40.10 18.52
CA CYS A 202 -0.14 40.06 19.93
C CYS A 202 0.87 41.16 20.32
N GLU A 203 1.86 41.46 19.45
CA GLU A 203 2.81 42.57 19.66
C GLU A 203 2.12 43.93 19.68
N GLU A 204 1.17 44.18 18.76
CA GLU A 204 0.41 45.45 18.73
C GLU A 204 -0.49 45.58 19.97
N LEU A 205 -1.13 44.48 20.42
CA LEU A 205 -1.87 44.46 21.68
C LEU A 205 -0.99 44.79 22.87
N TYR A 206 0.24 44.28 22.91
CA TYR A 206 1.18 44.57 23.97
C TYR A 206 1.65 46.03 23.96
N ARG A 207 1.84 46.63 22.79
CA ARG A 207 2.12 48.07 22.65
C ARG A 207 0.99 48.93 23.21
N LEU A 208 -0.27 48.59 22.88
CA LEU A 208 -1.44 49.26 23.42
C LEU A 208 -1.53 49.12 24.95
N TYR A 209 -1.26 47.94 25.47
CA TYR A 209 -1.18 47.70 26.92
C TYR A 209 -0.18 48.65 27.61
N GLN A 210 1.02 48.78 27.04
CA GLN A 210 2.06 49.68 27.59
C GLN A 210 1.61 51.15 27.55
N GLN A 211 0.92 51.56 26.48
CA GLN A 211 0.39 52.91 26.37
C GLN A 211 -0.72 53.20 27.40
N CYS A 212 -1.65 52.28 27.57
CA CYS A 212 -2.68 52.38 28.60
C CYS A 212 -2.06 52.52 30.00
N SER A 213 -1.02 51.73 30.28
CA SER A 213 -0.33 51.71 31.58
C SER A 213 0.49 53.01 31.83
N ALA A 214 0.93 53.68 30.78
CA ALA A 214 1.69 54.96 30.84
C ALA A 214 0.81 56.22 30.87
N GLY A 215 -0.52 56.07 30.79
CA GLY A 215 -1.47 57.19 30.82
C GLY A 215 -1.54 58.04 29.53
N GLY A 216 -1.07 57.47 28.42
CA GLY A 216 -1.07 58.15 27.11
C GLY A 216 -2.01 57.52 26.10
N CYS A 217 -2.95 58.27 25.53
CA CYS A 217 -3.75 57.85 24.39
C CYS A 217 -3.10 58.32 23.09
N VAL A 218 -2.72 57.40 22.18
CA VAL A 218 -2.21 57.70 20.85
C VAL A 218 -3.10 57.01 19.80
N GLU A 219 -3.81 57.79 18.98
CA GLU A 219 -4.73 57.27 17.93
C GLU A 219 -4.07 56.29 16.93
N ARG A 220 -2.74 56.34 16.77
CA ARG A 220 -2.00 55.48 15.84
C ARG A 220 -2.06 54.01 16.16
N GLY A 221 -2.06 53.62 17.47
CA GLY A 221 -2.06 52.21 17.87
C GLY A 221 -3.34 51.46 17.52
N THR A 222 -4.48 52.12 17.52
CA THR A 222 -5.78 51.53 17.17
C THR A 222 -5.94 51.30 15.67
N HIS A 223 -5.26 52.10 14.84
CA HIS A 223 -5.27 51.91 13.38
C HIS A 223 -4.43 50.68 12.99
N ASP A 224 -3.23 50.56 13.55
CA ASP A 224 -2.34 49.40 13.28
C ASP A 224 -2.98 48.07 13.67
N LEU A 225 -3.76 48.03 14.79
CA LEU A 225 -4.52 46.85 15.21
C LEU A 225 -5.63 46.49 14.21
N SER A 226 -6.31 47.50 13.64
CA SER A 226 -7.36 47.28 12.65
C SER A 226 -6.81 46.74 11.34
N ASP A 227 -5.69 47.29 10.90
CA ASP A 227 -5.02 46.90 9.65
C ASP A 227 -4.53 45.45 9.73
N ILE A 228 -3.89 45.05 10.82
CA ILE A 228 -3.41 43.69 11.01
C ILE A 228 -4.57 42.69 11.04
N MET A 229 -5.68 43.03 11.71
CA MET A 229 -6.86 42.15 11.74
C MET A 229 -7.51 41.99 10.36
N GLN A 230 -7.51 43.00 9.51
CA GLN A 230 -7.98 42.87 8.14
C GLN A 230 -7.08 41.91 7.34
N ILE A 231 -5.76 42.02 7.50
CA ILE A 231 -4.81 41.11 6.84
C ILE A 231 -4.98 39.68 7.34
N ILE A 232 -5.16 39.46 8.65
CA ILE A 232 -5.44 38.12 9.22
C ILE A 232 -6.72 37.56 8.63
N LYS A 233 -7.80 38.35 8.57
CA LYS A 233 -9.11 37.92 8.01
C LYS A 233 -8.99 37.52 6.54
N GLN A 234 -8.23 38.29 5.75
CA GLN A 234 -8.01 37.97 4.35
C GLN A 234 -7.17 36.70 4.20
N GLU A 235 -6.06 36.58 4.93
CA GLU A 235 -5.19 35.41 4.90
C GLU A 235 -5.93 34.14 5.33
N TRP A 236 -6.76 34.24 6.38
CA TRP A 236 -7.61 33.16 6.82
C TRP A 236 -8.52 32.64 5.71
N ARG A 237 -9.25 33.55 5.04
CA ARG A 237 -10.23 33.17 4.00
C ARG A 237 -9.61 32.64 2.73
N GLU A 238 -8.53 33.26 2.29
CA GLU A 238 -7.93 32.95 0.99
C GLU A 238 -6.96 31.77 1.05
N ASN A 239 -6.22 31.62 2.15
CA ASN A 239 -5.08 30.70 2.21
C ASN A 239 -5.15 29.63 3.31
N VAL A 240 -6.06 29.73 4.26
CA VAL A 240 -6.18 28.75 5.36
C VAL A 240 -7.52 28.01 5.31
N SER A 241 -8.64 28.70 5.46
CA SER A 241 -9.96 28.05 5.46
C SER A 241 -10.35 27.45 4.10
N SER A 242 -9.79 27.97 3.01
CA SER A 242 -9.96 27.44 1.65
C SER A 242 -9.16 26.16 1.38
N LYS A 243 -8.13 25.85 2.20
CA LYS A 243 -7.32 24.66 2.03
C LYS A 243 -8.12 23.38 2.26
N LYS A 244 -7.87 22.38 1.44
CA LYS A 244 -8.40 21.03 1.57
C LYS A 244 -7.32 20.11 2.11
N ILE A 245 -7.67 19.24 3.02
CA ILE A 245 -6.76 18.22 3.55
C ILE A 245 -7.08 16.88 2.92
N ALA A 246 -6.05 16.20 2.41
CA ALA A 246 -6.15 14.87 1.86
C ALA A 246 -5.19 13.93 2.62
N LEU A 247 -5.73 12.92 3.30
CA LEU A 247 -4.93 11.91 3.99
C LEU A 247 -4.78 10.67 3.11
N PHE A 248 -3.54 10.19 2.98
CA PHE A 248 -3.21 8.95 2.28
C PHE A 248 -2.73 7.92 3.30
N LEU A 249 -3.52 6.88 3.49
CA LEU A 249 -3.23 5.82 4.45
C LEU A 249 -2.54 4.66 3.74
N ILE A 250 -1.36 4.26 4.22
CA ILE A 250 -0.54 3.24 3.60
C ILE A 250 0.14 2.36 4.66
N SER A 251 0.10 1.05 4.49
CA SER A 251 0.69 0.09 5.44
C SER A 251 2.01 -0.50 4.94
N TYR A 252 2.16 -0.65 3.63
CA TYR A 252 3.30 -1.33 3.01
C TYR A 252 3.92 -0.49 1.89
N PRO A 253 5.25 -0.48 1.76
CA PRO A 253 5.90 0.25 0.67
C PRO A 253 5.39 -0.09 -0.73
N GLY A 254 5.04 -1.36 -0.99
CA GLY A 254 4.50 -1.80 -2.27
C GLY A 254 3.12 -1.23 -2.64
N GLU A 255 2.39 -0.68 -1.67
CA GLU A 255 1.10 -0.01 -1.90
C GLU A 255 1.27 1.40 -2.50
N TRP A 256 2.46 1.98 -2.38
CA TRP A 256 2.75 3.33 -2.85
C TRP A 256 2.47 3.53 -4.34
N ASP A 257 2.85 2.58 -5.17
CA ASP A 257 2.64 2.67 -6.61
C ASP A 257 1.17 2.81 -7.02
N ASN A 258 0.24 2.33 -6.18
CA ASN A 258 -1.19 2.43 -6.46
C ASN A 258 -1.74 3.84 -6.24
N ILE A 259 -1.14 4.61 -5.31
CA ILE A 259 -1.61 5.93 -4.90
C ILE A 259 -0.69 7.07 -5.36
N ARG A 260 0.53 6.78 -5.84
CA ARG A 260 1.52 7.79 -6.24
C ARG A 260 0.93 8.86 -7.16
N SER A 261 0.24 8.46 -8.23
CA SER A 261 -0.34 9.42 -9.17
C SER A 261 -1.45 10.30 -8.57
N LEU A 262 -2.21 9.76 -7.59
CA LEU A 262 -3.20 10.52 -6.82
C LEU A 262 -2.50 11.52 -5.89
N TRP A 263 -1.44 11.09 -5.23
CA TRP A 263 -0.60 11.95 -4.39
C TRP A 263 -0.01 13.12 -5.19
N GLU A 264 0.64 12.83 -6.31
CA GLU A 264 1.23 13.84 -7.20
C GLU A 264 0.19 14.84 -7.70
N GLU A 265 -1.04 14.39 -8.02
CA GLU A 265 -2.15 15.27 -8.38
C GLU A 265 -2.50 16.23 -7.24
N LYS A 266 -2.62 15.71 -6.00
CA LYS A 266 -2.92 16.53 -4.84
C LYS A 266 -1.80 17.49 -4.47
N CYS A 267 -0.55 17.11 -4.68
CA CYS A 267 0.59 18.02 -4.51
C CYS A 267 0.61 19.18 -5.53
N ARG A 268 0.08 18.95 -6.74
CA ARG A 268 -0.04 20.01 -7.76
C ARG A 268 -1.20 20.98 -7.50
N ASP A 269 -2.20 20.55 -6.77
CA ASP A 269 -3.32 21.40 -6.38
C ASP A 269 -2.91 22.34 -5.24
N MET A 270 -2.73 23.62 -5.57
CA MET A 270 -2.33 24.65 -4.61
C MET A 270 -3.31 24.82 -3.44
N ASN A 271 -4.54 24.34 -3.59
CA ASN A 271 -5.56 24.42 -2.55
C ASN A 271 -5.63 23.15 -1.69
N THR A 272 -4.81 22.14 -1.97
CA THR A 272 -4.81 20.87 -1.22
C THR A 272 -3.50 20.72 -0.42
N MET A 273 -3.61 20.26 0.81
CA MET A 273 -2.52 19.84 1.69
C MET A 273 -2.56 18.30 1.81
N PRO A 274 -1.77 17.56 1.04
CA PRO A 274 -1.72 16.13 1.14
C PRO A 274 -0.79 15.70 2.28
N TYR A 275 -1.25 14.74 3.09
CA TYR A 275 -0.48 14.10 4.13
C TYR A 275 -0.44 12.59 3.93
N LEU A 276 0.72 11.99 4.11
CA LEU A 276 0.95 10.56 4.13
C LEU A 276 0.96 10.05 5.57
N VAL A 277 0.19 9.02 5.85
CA VAL A 277 0.17 8.35 7.14
C VAL A 277 0.62 6.91 6.96
N ILE A 278 1.74 6.56 7.57
CA ILE A 278 2.26 5.19 7.56
C ILE A 278 1.57 4.42 8.69
N LEU A 279 0.67 3.51 8.30
CA LEU A 279 -0.17 2.78 9.25
C LEU A 279 0.59 1.64 9.92
N PRO A 280 0.54 1.51 11.24
CA PRO A 280 0.91 0.28 11.92
C PRO A 280 -0.16 -0.78 11.65
N TRP A 281 0.26 -2.02 11.64
CA TRP A 281 -0.63 -3.16 11.57
C TRP A 281 -0.16 -4.24 12.54
N TYR A 282 -1.03 -5.19 12.86
CA TYR A 282 -0.71 -6.26 13.79
C TYR A 282 -1.21 -7.61 13.30
N ASN A 283 -0.46 -8.65 13.68
CA ASN A 283 -0.96 -10.02 13.55
C ASN A 283 -2.02 -10.26 14.61
N LYS A 284 -3.08 -10.97 14.22
CA LYS A 284 -4.17 -11.35 15.12
C LYS A 284 -3.94 -12.74 15.70
N ASP A 285 -4.24 -12.89 16.99
CA ASP A 285 -4.42 -14.19 17.59
C ASP A 285 -5.76 -14.81 17.14
N TYR A 286 -6.00 -16.07 17.47
CA TYR A 286 -7.22 -16.80 17.10
C TYR A 286 -8.50 -16.15 17.66
N ASP A 287 -8.43 -15.41 18.76
CA ASP A 287 -9.55 -14.64 19.33
C ASP A 287 -9.70 -13.21 18.76
N GLY A 288 -8.84 -12.85 17.80
CA GLY A 288 -8.80 -11.55 17.16
C GLY A 288 -7.97 -10.50 17.90
N SER A 289 -7.38 -10.84 19.05
CA SER A 289 -6.52 -9.91 19.79
C SER A 289 -5.19 -9.65 19.08
N PRO A 290 -4.58 -8.46 19.28
CA PRO A 290 -3.26 -8.16 18.73
C PRO A 290 -2.16 -9.03 19.34
N MET A 291 -1.40 -9.74 18.49
CA MET A 291 -0.21 -10.50 18.91
C MET A 291 1.07 -9.69 18.75
N LYS A 292 1.39 -9.31 17.52
CA LYS A 292 2.63 -8.64 17.16
C LYS A 292 2.32 -7.42 16.30
N TRP A 293 2.83 -6.27 16.74
CA TRP A 293 2.74 -5.02 16.00
C TRP A 293 3.89 -4.88 15.02
N HIS A 294 3.58 -4.33 13.87
CA HIS A 294 4.52 -3.98 12.82
C HIS A 294 4.34 -2.49 12.50
N THR A 295 5.43 -1.80 12.34
CA THR A 295 5.46 -0.39 11.99
C THR A 295 6.72 -0.10 11.18
N TRP A 296 6.63 0.87 10.32
CA TRP A 296 7.76 1.42 9.58
C TRP A 296 8.18 2.74 10.18
N SER A 297 9.48 3.01 10.26
CA SER A 297 9.93 4.39 10.41
C SER A 297 9.68 5.15 9.11
N ALA A 298 9.53 6.48 9.17
CA ALA A 298 9.36 7.29 7.97
C ALA A 298 10.53 7.12 6.98
N GLY A 299 11.77 7.03 7.50
CA GLY A 299 12.97 6.85 6.69
C GLY A 299 13.02 5.48 6.00
N ASP A 300 12.84 4.39 6.75
CA ASP A 300 12.86 3.03 6.18
C ASP A 300 11.74 2.84 5.16
N PHE A 301 10.56 3.40 5.43
CA PHE A 301 9.45 3.37 4.50
C PHE A 301 9.77 4.14 3.22
N ALA A 302 10.31 5.35 3.35
CA ALA A 302 10.66 6.20 2.21
C ALA A 302 11.72 5.52 1.31
N GLU A 303 12.74 4.90 1.91
CA GLU A 303 13.75 4.13 1.17
C GLU A 303 13.12 2.94 0.44
N ALA A 304 12.34 2.11 1.15
CA ALA A 304 11.72 0.92 0.58
C ALA A 304 10.67 1.23 -0.51
N ALA A 305 9.93 2.34 -0.37
CA ALA A 305 8.92 2.79 -1.34
C ALA A 305 9.51 3.63 -2.48
N GLY A 306 10.80 3.99 -2.42
CA GLY A 306 11.44 4.88 -3.39
C GLY A 306 10.82 6.28 -3.41
N LEU A 307 10.50 6.82 -2.22
CA LEU A 307 9.93 8.16 -2.06
C LEU A 307 11.01 9.21 -2.19
N SER A 308 11.18 9.78 -3.40
CA SER A 308 12.05 10.94 -3.62
C SER A 308 11.31 12.28 -3.45
N ASP A 309 9.98 12.26 -3.54
CA ASP A 309 9.15 13.45 -3.76
C ASP A 309 8.23 13.78 -2.57
N VAL A 310 8.31 13.02 -1.47
CA VAL A 310 7.55 13.28 -0.24
C VAL A 310 8.45 14.00 0.75
N GLU A 311 8.12 15.23 1.07
CA GLU A 311 8.84 15.96 2.11
C GLU A 311 8.51 15.37 3.49
N GLU A 312 9.49 15.28 4.40
CA GLU A 312 9.34 14.71 5.74
C GLU A 312 8.16 15.33 6.51
N LYS A 313 7.92 16.62 6.35
CA LYS A 313 6.78 17.35 6.95
C LYS A 313 5.41 16.90 6.46
N GLN A 314 5.33 16.20 5.32
CA GLN A 314 4.10 15.67 4.77
C GLN A 314 3.79 14.25 5.30
N ILE A 315 4.70 13.67 6.08
CA ILE A 315 4.50 12.37 6.73
C ILE A 315 4.04 12.61 8.16
N LEU A 316 2.78 12.33 8.44
CA LEU A 316 2.24 12.42 9.79
C LEU A 316 2.61 11.18 10.61
N ASP A 317 3.09 11.40 11.84
CA ASP A 317 3.26 10.29 12.79
C ASP A 317 1.88 9.74 13.17
N VAL A 318 1.68 8.46 12.93
CA VAL A 318 0.44 7.77 13.29
C VAL A 318 0.07 7.89 14.77
N LYS A 319 1.04 8.11 15.66
CA LYS A 319 0.79 8.34 17.09
C LYS A 319 0.02 9.63 17.35
N GLN A 320 0.12 10.60 16.44
CA GLN A 320 -0.64 11.85 16.50
C GLN A 320 -2.07 11.66 15.95
N LEU A 321 -2.33 10.58 15.22
CA LEU A 321 -3.62 10.33 14.60
C LEU A 321 -4.63 9.79 15.62
N THR A 322 -5.08 10.67 16.50
CA THR A 322 -6.16 10.40 17.47
C THR A 322 -7.52 10.81 16.90
N ALA A 323 -8.60 10.42 17.58
CA ALA A 323 -9.95 10.85 17.20
C ALA A 323 -10.08 12.38 17.21
N GLU A 324 -9.55 13.02 18.25
CA GLU A 324 -9.54 14.48 18.43
C GLU A 324 -8.75 15.17 17.31
N TYR A 325 -7.62 14.59 16.91
CA TYR A 325 -6.81 15.12 15.83
C TYR A 325 -7.52 14.99 14.47
N LEU A 326 -8.19 13.87 14.22
CA LEU A 326 -9.00 13.69 13.01
C LEU A 326 -10.21 14.62 12.98
N GLU A 327 -10.85 14.89 14.14
CA GLU A 327 -11.90 15.91 14.26
C GLU A 327 -11.36 17.31 13.94
N LEU A 328 -10.19 17.66 14.49
CA LEU A 328 -9.54 18.95 14.24
C LEU A 328 -9.20 19.13 12.75
N LEU A 329 -8.54 18.16 12.14
CA LEU A 329 -8.16 18.23 10.73
C LEU A 329 -9.38 18.19 9.81
N ARG A 330 -10.35 17.34 10.11
CA ARG A 330 -11.52 17.02 9.27
C ARG A 330 -11.18 17.00 7.78
N PRO A 331 -10.33 16.05 7.35
CA PRO A 331 -9.89 15.98 5.98
C PRO A 331 -11.07 15.83 5.03
N GLU A 332 -11.07 16.57 3.93
CA GLU A 332 -12.08 16.44 2.89
C GLU A 332 -12.02 15.06 2.24
N GLN A 333 -10.80 14.48 2.15
CA GLN A 333 -10.61 13.17 1.53
C GLN A 333 -9.66 12.31 2.34
N ILE A 334 -10.04 11.05 2.55
CA ILE A 334 -9.16 10.00 3.07
C ILE A 334 -9.06 8.88 2.03
N TYR A 335 -7.84 8.58 1.60
CA TYR A 335 -7.51 7.50 0.69
C TYR A 335 -7.04 6.27 1.48
N SER A 336 -7.73 5.15 1.33
CA SER A 336 -7.39 3.88 2.00
C SER A 336 -7.27 2.74 0.99
N GLN A 337 -6.38 1.81 1.24
CA GLN A 337 -6.21 0.59 0.45
C GLN A 337 -6.62 -0.67 1.22
N ASN A 338 -7.03 -0.53 2.50
CA ASN A 338 -7.46 -1.64 3.31
C ASN A 338 -8.94 -1.97 3.07
N PRO A 339 -9.27 -3.15 2.53
CA PRO A 339 -10.66 -3.56 2.35
C PRO A 339 -11.28 -4.21 3.60
N TYR A 340 -10.47 -4.73 4.51
CA TYR A 340 -10.92 -5.76 5.45
C TYR A 340 -11.35 -5.26 6.83
N ASP A 341 -10.76 -4.16 7.32
CA ASP A 341 -10.91 -3.71 8.70
C ASP A 341 -10.64 -4.87 9.70
N GLU A 342 -11.59 -5.20 10.59
CA GLU A 342 -11.49 -6.31 11.54
C GLU A 342 -11.72 -7.70 10.92
N TRP A 343 -12.17 -7.77 9.67
CA TRP A 343 -12.59 -9.03 9.04
C TRP A 343 -11.46 -9.82 8.37
N ASN A 344 -10.25 -9.27 8.31
CA ASN A 344 -9.09 -10.09 7.98
C ASN A 344 -8.76 -11.00 9.18
N PRO A 345 -8.63 -12.34 8.98
CA PRO A 345 -8.38 -13.26 10.09
C PRO A 345 -6.96 -13.18 10.65
N ASN A 346 -6.01 -12.72 9.85
CA ASN A 346 -4.58 -12.82 10.16
C ASN A 346 -3.98 -11.51 10.65
N ILE A 347 -4.43 -10.41 10.08
CA ILE A 347 -3.88 -9.08 10.36
C ILE A 347 -4.99 -8.04 10.50
N SER A 348 -4.71 -6.94 11.20
CA SER A 348 -5.57 -5.77 11.21
C SER A 348 -4.78 -4.50 11.50
N VAL A 349 -5.43 -3.37 11.34
CA VAL A 349 -4.97 -2.04 11.71
C VAL A 349 -5.70 -1.56 12.97
N PRO A 350 -5.26 -0.47 13.64
CA PRO A 350 -6.00 0.09 14.77
C PRO A 350 -7.48 0.36 14.44
N PRO A 351 -8.42 0.07 15.35
CA PRO A 351 -9.87 0.24 15.09
C PRO A 351 -10.29 1.65 14.67
N LEU A 352 -9.59 2.70 15.12
CA LEU A 352 -9.82 4.06 14.67
C LEU A 352 -9.72 4.20 13.13
N LEU A 353 -8.88 3.36 12.50
CA LEU A 353 -8.58 3.38 11.07
C LEU A 353 -9.49 2.44 10.24
N TYR A 354 -10.50 1.85 10.85
CA TYR A 354 -11.53 1.10 10.13
C TYR A 354 -12.42 2.05 9.31
N ALA A 355 -12.84 1.63 8.15
CA ALA A 355 -13.63 2.44 7.22
C ALA A 355 -14.86 3.07 7.89
N VAL A 356 -15.58 2.30 8.70
CA VAL A 356 -16.76 2.76 9.45
C VAL A 356 -16.45 3.88 10.45
N ASN A 357 -15.23 3.91 10.98
CA ASN A 357 -14.79 4.95 11.91
C ASN A 357 -14.19 6.16 11.16
N LEU A 358 -13.37 5.91 10.12
CA LEU A 358 -12.79 6.99 9.30
C LEU A 358 -13.86 7.88 8.67
N ARG A 359 -14.99 7.31 8.26
CA ARG A 359 -16.13 8.09 7.74
C ARG A 359 -16.66 9.16 8.70
N LYS A 360 -16.43 9.02 10.00
CA LYS A 360 -16.82 10.01 11.01
C LYS A 360 -16.02 11.30 10.93
N TYR A 361 -14.85 11.26 10.28
CA TYR A 361 -13.86 12.34 10.30
C TYR A 361 -13.58 12.91 8.91
N THR A 362 -14.24 12.43 7.85
CA THR A 362 -14.00 12.90 6.49
C THR A 362 -15.31 13.13 5.73
N GLU A 363 -15.28 14.04 4.77
CA GLU A 363 -16.39 14.22 3.85
C GLU A 363 -16.45 13.09 2.82
N GLU A 364 -15.29 12.57 2.39
CA GLU A 364 -15.20 11.55 1.37
C GLU A 364 -14.13 10.50 1.70
N LEU A 365 -14.58 9.27 2.02
CA LEU A 365 -13.69 8.11 2.14
C LEU A 365 -13.54 7.44 0.78
N ILE A 366 -12.30 7.34 0.30
CA ILE A 366 -11.97 6.82 -1.02
C ILE A 366 -11.18 5.51 -0.86
N TYR A 367 -11.76 4.42 -1.33
CA TYR A 367 -11.04 3.15 -1.42
C TYR A 367 -10.27 3.08 -2.75
N VAL A 368 -8.98 2.82 -2.68
CA VAL A 368 -8.11 2.59 -3.84
C VAL A 368 -7.73 1.11 -3.87
N SER A 369 -8.17 0.39 -4.89
CA SER A 369 -7.92 -1.05 -4.96
C SER A 369 -6.43 -1.36 -5.18
N PRO A 370 -5.77 -2.07 -4.25
CA PRO A 370 -4.39 -2.52 -4.43
C PRO A 370 -4.30 -3.76 -5.34
N TYR A 371 -5.42 -4.38 -5.64
CA TYR A 371 -5.48 -5.66 -6.33
C TYR A 371 -5.61 -5.51 -7.84
N GLY A 372 -4.98 -6.45 -8.55
CA GLY A 372 -5.21 -6.64 -9.97
C GLY A 372 -4.45 -5.68 -10.87
N LYS A 373 -3.14 -5.56 -10.70
CA LYS A 373 -2.25 -4.91 -11.71
C LYS A 373 -2.15 -5.74 -13.00
N GLY A 374 -2.59 -7.00 -12.99
CA GLY A 374 -2.51 -7.93 -14.11
C GLY A 374 -3.70 -7.87 -15.09
N GLU A 375 -3.55 -8.53 -16.23
CA GLU A 375 -4.64 -8.77 -17.18
C GLU A 375 -5.69 -9.68 -16.55
N LEU A 376 -6.96 -9.37 -16.79
CA LEU A 376 -8.08 -10.16 -16.29
C LEU A 376 -8.39 -11.27 -17.30
N TYR A 377 -8.42 -12.51 -16.82
CA TYR A 377 -8.60 -13.69 -17.66
C TYR A 377 -10.06 -14.19 -17.74
N GLY A 378 -11.04 -13.33 -17.43
CA GLY A 378 -12.47 -13.67 -17.48
C GLY A 378 -13.04 -14.17 -16.15
N LYS A 379 -14.35 -14.46 -16.12
CA LYS A 379 -15.10 -14.83 -14.90
C LYS A 379 -14.70 -16.19 -14.31
N ASP A 380 -14.10 -17.06 -15.11
CA ASP A 380 -13.59 -18.34 -14.65
C ASP A 380 -12.21 -18.24 -14.00
N SER A 381 -11.60 -17.06 -14.04
CA SER A 381 -10.29 -16.83 -13.45
C SER A 381 -10.34 -16.91 -11.91
N ARG A 382 -9.25 -17.38 -11.32
CA ARG A 382 -9.09 -17.40 -9.88
C ARG A 382 -9.19 -16.00 -9.27
N GLU A 383 -8.71 -14.99 -9.96
CA GLU A 383 -8.81 -13.60 -9.53
C GLU A 383 -10.27 -13.17 -9.37
N TYR A 384 -11.13 -13.42 -10.36
CA TYR A 384 -12.56 -13.13 -10.25
C TYR A 384 -13.23 -13.88 -9.09
N GLN A 385 -12.89 -15.16 -8.89
CA GLN A 385 -13.43 -15.96 -7.79
C GLN A 385 -12.99 -15.41 -6.42
N ASN A 386 -11.77 -14.92 -6.31
CA ASN A 386 -11.24 -14.36 -5.07
C ASN A 386 -11.81 -12.97 -4.75
N MET A 387 -12.37 -12.23 -5.72
CA MET A 387 -12.99 -10.92 -5.49
C MET A 387 -14.05 -10.93 -4.39
N LYS A 388 -14.76 -12.03 -4.22
CA LYS A 388 -15.75 -12.21 -3.14
C LYS A 388 -15.17 -12.03 -1.73
N TYR A 389 -13.86 -12.15 -1.56
CA TYR A 389 -13.20 -12.07 -0.25
C TYR A 389 -12.78 -10.64 0.13
N TYR A 390 -12.68 -9.72 -0.82
CA TYR A 390 -12.24 -8.36 -0.55
C TYR A 390 -13.19 -7.28 -1.08
N VAL A 391 -13.89 -7.52 -2.19
CA VAL A 391 -14.79 -6.52 -2.78
C VAL A 391 -16.00 -6.22 -1.88
N THR A 392 -16.50 -7.24 -1.17
CA THR A 392 -17.67 -7.14 -0.29
C THR A 392 -17.29 -6.85 1.18
N MET A 393 -16.09 -6.37 1.43
CA MET A 393 -15.58 -6.09 2.77
C MET A 393 -15.81 -4.61 3.18
N PRO A 394 -15.72 -4.28 4.48
CA PRO A 394 -16.09 -2.96 5.00
C PRO A 394 -15.40 -1.80 4.30
N GLY A 395 -14.09 -1.88 4.07
CA GLY A 395 -13.30 -0.81 3.45
C GLY A 395 -13.78 -0.44 2.05
N VAL A 396 -14.37 -1.40 1.32
CA VAL A 396 -14.96 -1.16 0.00
C VAL A 396 -16.41 -0.70 0.12
N MET A 397 -17.21 -1.41 0.94
CA MET A 397 -18.65 -1.16 1.02
C MET A 397 -19.01 0.17 1.69
N TYR A 398 -18.23 0.58 2.67
CA TYR A 398 -18.43 1.87 3.37
C TYR A 398 -17.73 3.05 2.66
N ALA A 399 -16.89 2.83 1.66
CA ALA A 399 -16.29 3.90 0.91
C ALA A 399 -17.35 4.76 0.17
N ASP A 400 -17.10 6.06 0.06
CA ASP A 400 -17.92 6.96 -0.73
C ASP A 400 -17.57 6.86 -2.21
N ARG A 401 -16.29 6.61 -2.49
CA ARG A 401 -15.79 6.32 -3.84
C ARG A 401 -14.84 5.12 -3.83
N ILE A 402 -14.85 4.42 -4.95
CA ILE A 402 -13.99 3.26 -5.19
C ILE A 402 -13.23 3.53 -6.47
N LEU A 403 -11.90 3.58 -6.39
CA LEU A 403 -11.03 3.82 -7.53
C LEU A 403 -10.44 2.51 -8.05
N LEU A 404 -10.71 2.21 -9.31
CA LEU A 404 -10.19 1.04 -10.02
C LEU A 404 -9.39 1.48 -11.25
N ASN A 405 -8.62 0.56 -11.81
CA ASN A 405 -7.77 0.82 -12.97
C ASN A 405 -8.31 0.22 -14.28
N SER A 406 -9.49 -0.43 -14.28
CA SER A 406 -10.05 -1.12 -15.42
C SER A 406 -11.57 -1.11 -15.41
N GLU A 407 -12.20 -0.91 -16.59
CA GLU A 407 -13.65 -0.99 -16.77
C GLU A 407 -14.19 -2.41 -16.54
N ASP A 408 -13.44 -3.44 -16.91
CA ASP A 408 -13.85 -4.83 -16.67
C ASP A 408 -13.94 -5.11 -15.16
N LYS A 409 -12.97 -4.64 -14.39
CA LYS A 409 -13.00 -4.72 -12.91
C LYS A 409 -14.18 -3.97 -12.34
N LYS A 410 -14.50 -2.80 -12.87
CA LYS A 410 -15.68 -2.03 -12.45
C LYS A 410 -16.95 -2.86 -12.55
N GLN A 411 -17.17 -3.53 -13.68
CA GLN A 411 -18.35 -4.38 -13.85
C GLN A 411 -18.38 -5.53 -12.86
N TRP A 412 -17.25 -6.15 -12.60
CA TRP A 412 -17.15 -7.25 -11.63
C TRP A 412 -17.36 -6.81 -10.20
N TYR A 413 -16.83 -5.64 -9.83
CA TYR A 413 -17.10 -5.04 -8.52
C TYR A 413 -18.58 -4.76 -8.33
N ILE A 414 -19.23 -4.16 -9.32
CA ILE A 414 -20.68 -3.87 -9.31
C ILE A 414 -21.48 -5.17 -9.10
N GLU A 415 -21.14 -6.23 -9.83
CA GLU A 415 -21.80 -7.53 -9.68
C GLU A 415 -21.67 -8.06 -8.25
N LYS A 416 -20.45 -8.12 -7.70
CA LYS A 416 -20.19 -8.64 -6.34
C LYS A 416 -20.82 -7.78 -5.24
N LEU A 417 -20.78 -6.47 -5.38
CA LEU A 417 -21.37 -5.55 -4.42
C LEU A 417 -22.91 -5.62 -4.46
N ALA A 418 -23.51 -5.71 -5.64
CA ALA A 418 -24.94 -5.88 -5.78
C ALA A 418 -25.43 -7.24 -5.27
N GLU A 419 -24.65 -8.32 -5.45
CA GLU A 419 -24.92 -9.62 -4.83
C GLU A 419 -24.96 -9.53 -3.29
N ALA A 420 -24.05 -8.77 -2.69
CA ALA A 420 -23.91 -8.67 -1.24
C ALA A 420 -24.89 -7.68 -0.60
N ALA A 421 -25.15 -6.52 -1.22
CA ALA A 421 -25.95 -5.44 -0.66
C ALA A 421 -27.40 -5.38 -1.19
N GLY A 422 -27.70 -6.17 -2.21
CA GLY A 422 -29.00 -6.21 -2.92
C GLY A 422 -28.89 -5.65 -4.33
N THR A 423 -29.61 -6.27 -5.26
CA THR A 423 -29.58 -5.92 -6.70
C THR A 423 -30.09 -4.51 -7.00
N ASP A 424 -30.94 -3.97 -6.14
CA ASP A 424 -31.44 -2.60 -6.17
C ASP A 424 -30.34 -1.54 -5.91
N THR A 425 -29.22 -1.95 -5.31
CA THR A 425 -28.07 -1.07 -5.05
C THR A 425 -27.14 -0.86 -6.25
N ARG A 426 -27.36 -1.56 -7.36
CA ARG A 426 -26.48 -1.53 -8.52
C ARG A 426 -26.19 -0.12 -9.03
N VAL A 427 -27.21 0.72 -9.12
CA VAL A 427 -27.06 2.12 -9.57
C VAL A 427 -26.15 2.92 -8.64
N VAL A 428 -26.21 2.66 -7.35
CA VAL A 428 -25.34 3.32 -6.35
C VAL A 428 -23.88 2.95 -6.62
N TRP A 429 -23.58 1.68 -6.85
CA TRP A 429 -22.23 1.21 -7.13
C TRP A 429 -21.70 1.73 -8.45
N GLU A 430 -22.55 1.81 -9.49
CA GLU A 430 -22.18 2.41 -10.78
C GLU A 430 -21.71 3.86 -10.65
N GLN A 431 -22.30 4.62 -9.73
CA GLN A 431 -21.93 6.02 -9.45
C GLN A 431 -20.68 6.12 -8.55
N LYS A 432 -20.56 5.23 -7.55
CA LYS A 432 -19.42 5.24 -6.60
C LYS A 432 -18.11 4.76 -7.21
N ILE A 433 -18.16 3.83 -8.18
CA ILE A 433 -16.97 3.22 -8.77
C ILE A 433 -16.49 4.03 -9.95
N LEU A 434 -15.29 4.58 -9.83
CA LEU A 434 -14.62 5.34 -10.87
C LEU A 434 -13.45 4.53 -11.41
N VAL A 435 -13.29 4.53 -12.73
CA VAL A 435 -12.10 3.97 -13.37
C VAL A 435 -11.13 5.09 -13.64
N ARG A 436 -9.99 5.00 -13.03
CA ARG A 436 -8.86 5.87 -13.28
C ARG A 436 -7.80 5.06 -14.00
N LYS A 437 -7.62 5.32 -15.29
CA LYS A 437 -6.41 4.87 -15.97
C LYS A 437 -5.25 5.58 -15.29
N PRO A 438 -4.21 4.87 -14.82
CA PRO A 438 -3.03 5.54 -14.35
C PRO A 438 -2.64 6.52 -15.46
N GLU A 439 -2.52 7.80 -15.13
CA GLU A 439 -1.76 8.69 -16.00
C GLU A 439 -0.41 8.01 -16.14
N VAL A 440 -0.14 7.55 -17.33
CA VAL A 440 1.23 7.29 -17.71
C VAL A 440 1.85 8.67 -17.62
N ALA A 441 2.42 8.98 -16.46
CA ALA A 441 3.34 10.10 -16.39
C ALA A 441 4.23 9.90 -17.61
N ASP A 442 4.42 10.95 -18.38
CA ASP A 442 5.44 11.02 -19.41
C ASP A 442 6.83 10.95 -18.72
N LYS A 443 7.02 9.89 -17.93
CA LYS A 443 8.32 9.33 -17.69
C LYS A 443 8.74 8.95 -19.09
N GLN A 444 9.75 9.59 -19.60
CA GLN A 444 10.63 8.91 -20.54
C GLN A 444 10.70 7.49 -20.00
N ILE A 445 9.94 6.60 -20.64
CA ILE A 445 9.90 5.19 -20.24
C ILE A 445 11.32 4.75 -20.47
N HIS A 446 12.13 4.77 -19.42
CA HIS A 446 13.41 4.09 -19.48
C HIS A 446 13.02 2.64 -19.68
N LYS A 447 13.09 2.22 -20.95
CA LYS A 447 12.80 0.85 -21.33
C LYS A 447 13.62 -0.04 -20.39
N LYS A 448 12.95 -1.01 -19.78
CA LYS A 448 13.65 -1.96 -18.94
C LYS A 448 14.63 -2.75 -19.79
N ARG A 449 15.90 -2.76 -19.42
CA ARG A 449 16.95 -3.45 -20.15
C ARG A 449 16.98 -4.92 -19.75
N LEU A 450 16.54 -5.77 -20.67
CA LEU A 450 16.42 -7.21 -20.47
C LEU A 450 17.60 -7.91 -21.12
N LEU A 451 18.33 -8.73 -20.36
CA LEU A 451 19.30 -9.66 -20.90
C LEU A 451 18.60 -10.98 -21.27
N TYR A 452 18.52 -11.30 -22.56
CA TYR A 452 17.99 -12.57 -23.05
C TYR A 452 19.12 -13.55 -23.33
N GLY A 453 19.24 -14.58 -22.50
CA GLY A 453 20.29 -15.59 -22.60
C GLY A 453 19.87 -16.82 -23.40
N ILE A 454 20.65 -17.19 -24.39
CA ILE A 454 20.51 -18.42 -25.20
C ILE A 454 21.73 -19.30 -25.02
N GLY A 455 21.52 -20.50 -24.46
CA GLY A 455 22.54 -21.51 -24.27
C GLY A 455 22.77 -22.32 -25.53
N LEU A 456 24.00 -22.31 -26.07
CA LEU A 456 24.35 -23.12 -27.25
C LEU A 456 24.22 -24.64 -26.99
N GLY A 457 24.45 -25.06 -25.75
CA GLY A 457 24.24 -26.45 -25.34
C GLY A 457 22.76 -26.84 -25.41
N THR A 458 21.88 -25.99 -24.87
CA THR A 458 20.43 -26.19 -24.92
C THR A 458 19.92 -26.22 -26.37
N TYR A 459 20.45 -25.32 -27.22
CA TYR A 459 20.14 -25.31 -28.65
C TYR A 459 20.47 -26.63 -29.36
N LEU A 460 21.59 -27.27 -28.99
CA LEU A 460 22.02 -28.53 -29.57
C LEU A 460 21.21 -29.73 -29.12
N GLU A 461 20.58 -29.68 -27.94
CA GLU A 461 19.77 -30.78 -27.45
C GLU A 461 18.50 -31.00 -28.30
N ASP A 462 17.83 -29.91 -28.70
CA ASP A 462 16.69 -29.94 -29.62
C ASP A 462 16.62 -28.64 -30.45
N PRO A 463 17.35 -28.54 -31.57
CA PRO A 463 17.41 -27.34 -32.39
C PRO A 463 16.04 -26.85 -32.89
N GLU A 464 15.14 -27.76 -33.24
CA GLU A 464 13.81 -27.38 -33.76
C GLU A 464 12.92 -26.76 -32.69
N ALA A 465 12.92 -27.31 -31.47
CA ALA A 465 12.19 -26.75 -30.36
C ALA A 465 12.76 -25.38 -29.96
N GLU A 466 14.10 -25.27 -29.93
CA GLU A 466 14.78 -24.02 -29.59
C GLU A 466 14.52 -22.93 -30.64
N ARG A 467 14.51 -23.24 -31.92
CA ARG A 467 14.14 -22.29 -32.98
C ARG A 467 12.72 -21.77 -32.80
N ARG A 468 11.76 -22.65 -32.46
CA ARG A 468 10.38 -22.23 -32.18
C ARG A 468 10.31 -21.33 -30.94
N LYS A 469 11.02 -21.70 -29.88
CA LYS A 469 11.10 -20.93 -28.63
C LYS A 469 11.65 -19.53 -28.87
N ILE A 470 12.78 -19.43 -29.57
CA ILE A 470 13.43 -18.17 -29.92
C ILE A 470 12.45 -17.28 -30.72
N ARG A 471 11.80 -17.82 -31.76
CA ARG A 471 10.81 -17.06 -32.55
C ARG A 471 9.66 -16.53 -31.70
N ASN A 472 9.10 -17.37 -30.84
CA ASN A 472 8.01 -16.97 -29.96
C ASN A 472 8.43 -15.85 -28.99
N ASN A 473 9.60 -15.96 -28.37
CA ASN A 473 10.14 -14.95 -27.49
C ASN A 473 10.36 -13.62 -28.22
N LEU A 474 10.94 -13.66 -29.43
CA LEU A 474 11.17 -12.47 -30.24
C LEU A 474 9.85 -11.76 -30.59
N HIS A 475 8.79 -12.51 -30.93
CA HIS A 475 7.48 -11.92 -31.16
C HIS A 475 6.88 -11.28 -29.90
N ILE A 476 7.07 -11.90 -28.72
CA ILE A 476 6.64 -11.31 -27.45
C ILE A 476 7.44 -10.03 -27.18
N PHE A 477 8.74 -10.04 -27.36
CA PHE A 477 9.58 -8.85 -27.16
C PHE A 477 9.20 -7.73 -28.12
N GLU A 478 8.91 -8.03 -29.38
CA GLU A 478 8.46 -7.04 -30.36
C GLU A 478 7.14 -6.40 -29.94
N LYS A 479 6.20 -7.19 -29.42
CA LYS A 479 4.93 -6.69 -28.90
C LYS A 479 5.12 -5.69 -27.74
N HIS A 480 6.19 -5.84 -26.96
CA HIS A 480 6.51 -5.02 -25.80
C HIS A 480 7.70 -4.07 -26.01
N LYS A 481 8.12 -3.83 -27.23
CA LYS A 481 9.29 -3.00 -27.60
C LYS A 481 9.28 -1.57 -27.05
N ASP A 482 8.13 -1.05 -26.70
CA ASP A 482 7.98 0.28 -26.12
C ASP A 482 8.30 0.29 -24.61
N GLN A 483 8.29 -0.88 -23.97
CA GLN A 483 8.51 -1.07 -22.53
C GLN A 483 9.87 -1.67 -22.21
N ILE A 484 10.44 -2.47 -23.13
CA ILE A 484 11.70 -3.19 -22.93
C ILE A 484 12.71 -2.92 -24.04
N GLU A 485 13.97 -2.95 -23.67
CA GLU A 485 15.13 -3.03 -24.54
C GLU A 485 15.82 -4.38 -24.31
N VAL A 486 15.97 -5.19 -25.34
CA VAL A 486 16.46 -6.55 -25.20
C VAL A 486 17.88 -6.66 -25.74
N THR A 487 18.81 -7.18 -24.93
CA THR A 487 20.12 -7.59 -25.37
C THR A 487 20.19 -9.11 -25.39
N ILE A 488 20.58 -9.67 -26.53
CA ILE A 488 20.72 -11.12 -26.69
C ILE A 488 22.17 -11.55 -26.40
N HIS A 489 22.30 -12.54 -25.54
CA HIS A 489 23.56 -13.12 -25.11
C HIS A 489 23.61 -14.61 -25.43
N LEU A 490 24.57 -15.01 -26.26
CA LEU A 490 24.85 -16.41 -26.62
C LEU A 490 25.94 -16.99 -25.73
N PHE A 491 25.66 -18.06 -25.03
CA PHE A 491 26.60 -18.70 -24.11
C PHE A 491 26.94 -20.13 -24.54
N PRO A 492 28.21 -20.56 -24.48
CA PRO A 492 29.41 -19.84 -24.02
C PRO A 492 29.89 -18.77 -24.96
N GLU A 493 30.49 -17.71 -24.40
CA GLU A 493 30.98 -16.54 -25.16
C GLU A 493 32.17 -16.89 -26.05
N LYS A 494 33.16 -17.57 -25.48
CA LYS A 494 34.36 -18.02 -26.17
C LYS A 494 34.16 -19.44 -26.67
N THR A 495 34.21 -19.60 -27.97
CA THR A 495 33.96 -20.90 -28.63
C THR A 495 34.96 -21.16 -29.73
N GLY A 496 35.30 -22.44 -29.94
CA GLY A 496 36.02 -22.87 -31.13
C GLY A 496 35.16 -22.81 -32.39
N THR A 497 35.76 -23.06 -33.54
CA THR A 497 35.14 -22.94 -34.86
C THR A 497 33.84 -23.70 -35.06
N ALA A 498 33.64 -24.83 -34.36
CA ALA A 498 32.42 -25.63 -34.45
C ALA A 498 31.18 -24.86 -33.89
N TRP A 499 31.35 -24.04 -32.87
CA TRP A 499 30.27 -23.26 -32.27
C TRP A 499 29.92 -21.99 -33.07
N THR A 500 30.88 -21.52 -33.90
CA THR A 500 30.67 -20.33 -34.74
C THR A 500 29.54 -20.54 -35.75
N ALA A 501 29.42 -21.75 -36.30
CA ALA A 501 28.36 -22.09 -37.24
C ALA A 501 26.98 -21.99 -36.56
N ILE A 502 26.83 -22.52 -35.33
CA ILE A 502 25.58 -22.48 -34.54
C ILE A 502 25.22 -21.05 -34.16
N LYS A 503 26.21 -20.27 -33.72
CA LYS A 503 25.99 -18.84 -33.43
C LYS A 503 25.49 -18.07 -34.66
N ASN A 504 26.04 -18.36 -35.83
CA ASN A 504 25.60 -17.74 -37.08
C ASN A 504 24.19 -18.17 -37.46
N GLU A 505 23.85 -19.46 -37.30
CA GLU A 505 22.52 -19.98 -37.53
C GLU A 505 21.45 -19.29 -36.62
N ILE A 506 21.78 -19.14 -35.32
CA ILE A 506 20.88 -18.43 -34.39
C ILE A 506 20.76 -16.96 -34.78
N ARG A 507 21.84 -16.31 -35.22
CA ARG A 507 21.81 -14.92 -35.70
C ARG A 507 20.91 -14.76 -36.94
N GLU A 508 21.06 -15.67 -37.90
CA GLU A 508 20.24 -15.69 -39.12
C GLU A 508 18.77 -15.89 -38.75
N LEU A 509 18.44 -16.84 -37.85
CA LEU A 509 17.10 -17.07 -37.34
C LEU A 509 16.49 -15.81 -36.73
N ILE A 510 17.26 -15.07 -35.93
CA ILE A 510 16.79 -13.83 -35.30
C ILE A 510 16.55 -12.75 -36.36
N GLN A 511 17.45 -12.60 -37.31
CA GLN A 511 17.33 -11.66 -38.43
C GLN A 511 16.11 -11.96 -39.30
N GLU A 512 15.89 -13.23 -39.63
CA GLU A 512 14.72 -13.68 -40.40
C GLU A 512 13.40 -13.41 -39.67
N THR A 513 13.40 -13.65 -38.34
CA THR A 513 12.17 -13.49 -37.52
C THR A 513 11.75 -12.03 -37.37
N LEU A 514 12.70 -11.13 -37.24
CA LEU A 514 12.45 -9.70 -36.97
C LEU A 514 12.35 -8.85 -38.24
N GLY A 515 12.73 -9.40 -39.40
CA GLY A 515 12.81 -8.64 -40.63
C GLY A 515 13.95 -7.62 -40.63
N MET A 516 13.87 -6.56 -41.42
CA MET A 516 14.99 -5.60 -41.57
C MET A 516 15.49 -5.01 -40.27
N PRO A 517 16.84 -4.79 -40.15
CA PRO A 517 17.44 -4.17 -38.96
C PRO A 517 16.85 -2.79 -38.72
N GLY A 518 16.27 -2.57 -37.51
CA GLY A 518 15.72 -1.30 -37.07
C GLY A 518 14.32 -1.35 -36.47
N ARG A 519 13.62 -2.48 -36.52
CA ARG A 519 12.27 -2.61 -35.91
C ARG A 519 12.28 -2.87 -34.40
N MET A 520 13.35 -3.42 -33.87
CA MET A 520 13.52 -3.67 -32.42
C MET A 520 14.91 -3.21 -31.99
N ASN A 521 15.03 -2.59 -30.84
CA ASN A 521 16.33 -2.30 -30.21
C ASN A 521 16.92 -3.61 -29.68
N ILE A 522 17.43 -4.46 -30.57
CA ILE A 522 18.18 -5.64 -30.19
C ILE A 522 19.65 -5.28 -30.25
N ASN A 523 20.26 -5.21 -29.08
CA ASN A 523 21.66 -5.07 -28.95
C ASN A 523 22.26 -6.48 -28.89
N TRP A 524 23.17 -6.76 -29.81
CA TRP A 524 24.06 -7.91 -29.67
C TRP A 524 25.19 -7.51 -28.74
N LEU A 525 25.55 -8.41 -27.81
CA LEU A 525 26.82 -8.24 -27.13
C LEU A 525 27.93 -8.31 -28.21
N PRO A 526 28.69 -7.24 -28.41
CA PRO A 526 29.75 -7.26 -29.39
C PRO A 526 30.83 -8.21 -28.92
N GLY A 527 31.27 -9.07 -29.81
CA GLY A 527 32.50 -9.88 -29.86
C GLY A 527 33.15 -10.41 -28.58
N GLU A 528 33.94 -11.43 -28.72
CA GLU A 528 34.56 -12.28 -27.70
C GLU A 528 35.41 -11.55 -26.62
N GLU A 529 35.57 -10.23 -26.67
CA GLU A 529 36.45 -9.45 -25.79
C GLU A 529 35.76 -8.56 -24.77
N GLN A 530 34.44 -8.37 -24.82
CA GLN A 530 33.76 -7.52 -23.86
C GLN A 530 33.19 -8.33 -22.68
N VAL A 531 33.65 -7.99 -21.51
CA VAL A 531 33.09 -8.50 -20.26
C VAL A 531 31.63 -8.01 -20.14
N LEU A 532 30.69 -8.94 -19.94
CA LEU A 532 29.31 -8.63 -19.73
C LEU A 532 29.16 -7.79 -18.45
N GLN A 533 28.65 -6.55 -18.60
CA GLN A 533 28.40 -5.66 -17.49
C GLN A 533 26.95 -5.88 -17.00
N TYR A 534 26.77 -6.70 -15.97
CA TYR A 534 25.47 -7.10 -15.45
C TYR A 534 24.67 -5.93 -14.88
N ASP A 535 25.36 -4.92 -14.35
CA ASP A 535 24.76 -3.69 -13.77
C ASP A 535 23.93 -2.90 -14.81
N LEU A 536 24.22 -3.09 -16.10
CA LEU A 536 23.50 -2.42 -17.18
C LEU A 536 22.09 -2.97 -17.43
N TYR A 537 21.73 -4.11 -16.87
CA TYR A 537 20.45 -4.76 -17.11
C TYR A 537 19.57 -4.78 -15.89
N ASP A 538 18.27 -4.60 -16.08
CA ASP A 538 17.26 -4.59 -15.03
C ASP A 538 16.73 -6.00 -14.71
N ALA A 539 16.80 -6.94 -15.68
CA ALA A 539 16.30 -8.31 -15.50
C ALA A 539 17.00 -9.30 -16.45
N TYR A 540 16.96 -10.57 -16.08
CA TYR A 540 17.40 -11.70 -16.90
C TYR A 540 16.23 -12.58 -17.32
N TYR A 541 16.24 -13.03 -18.58
CA TYR A 541 15.31 -14.02 -19.11
C TYR A 541 16.05 -14.97 -20.05
N GLY A 542 15.81 -16.28 -19.96
CA GLY A 542 16.42 -17.23 -20.90
C GLY A 542 16.90 -18.53 -20.26
N ASP A 543 17.87 -19.19 -20.91
CA ASP A 543 18.40 -20.46 -20.48
C ASP A 543 19.26 -20.35 -19.21
N PRO A 544 19.37 -21.43 -18.42
CA PRO A 544 20.26 -21.44 -17.26
C PRO A 544 21.72 -21.25 -17.71
N MET A 545 22.37 -20.21 -17.21
CA MET A 545 23.76 -19.89 -17.49
C MET A 545 24.40 -19.13 -16.30
N PRO A 546 25.73 -18.96 -16.25
CA PRO A 546 26.39 -18.28 -15.12
C PRO A 546 25.88 -16.87 -14.83
N ALA A 547 25.37 -16.16 -15.83
CA ALA A 547 24.74 -14.84 -15.66
C ALA A 547 23.61 -14.84 -14.64
N VAL A 548 22.83 -15.91 -14.55
CA VAL A 548 21.70 -16.07 -13.60
C VAL A 548 22.15 -15.79 -12.18
N MET A 549 23.30 -16.35 -11.77
CA MET A 549 23.82 -16.16 -10.41
C MET A 549 24.16 -14.71 -10.11
N LYS A 550 24.66 -13.97 -11.10
CA LYS A 550 24.98 -12.55 -10.93
C LYS A 550 23.72 -11.69 -10.73
N PHE A 551 22.69 -11.92 -11.54
CA PHE A 551 21.40 -11.24 -11.36
C PHE A 551 20.78 -11.57 -10.01
N TYR A 552 20.91 -12.82 -9.57
CA TYR A 552 20.43 -13.24 -8.25
C TYR A 552 21.19 -12.55 -7.11
N GLU A 553 22.53 -12.51 -7.17
CA GLU A 553 23.37 -11.80 -6.20
C GLU A 553 23.02 -10.30 -6.10
N GLU A 554 22.66 -9.67 -7.24
CA GLU A 554 22.26 -8.27 -7.34
C GLU A 554 20.76 -8.03 -7.05
N LYS A 555 20.02 -9.06 -6.61
CA LYS A 555 18.57 -9.02 -6.33
C LYS A 555 17.72 -8.52 -7.52
N LYS A 556 18.19 -8.76 -8.74
CA LYS A 556 17.46 -8.42 -9.96
C LYS A 556 16.54 -9.57 -10.38
N PRO A 557 15.38 -9.28 -11.01
CA PRO A 557 14.46 -10.30 -11.51
C PRO A 557 15.15 -11.29 -12.46
N VAL A 558 14.93 -12.57 -12.22
CA VAL A 558 15.42 -13.67 -13.07
C VAL A 558 14.26 -14.56 -13.45
N MET A 559 14.14 -14.86 -14.75
CA MET A 559 13.22 -15.87 -15.26
C MET A 559 13.99 -16.86 -16.13
N ILE A 560 14.09 -18.10 -15.65
CA ILE A 560 14.75 -19.19 -16.37
C ILE A 560 13.72 -19.91 -17.22
N GLN A 561 14.00 -20.04 -18.49
CA GLN A 561 13.18 -20.75 -19.44
C GLN A 561 13.63 -22.21 -19.57
N ASN A 562 12.74 -23.15 -19.24
CA ASN A 562 13.02 -24.59 -19.37
C ASN A 562 12.30 -25.17 -20.60
N MET A 563 13.02 -25.89 -21.44
CA MET A 563 12.44 -26.57 -22.61
C MET A 563 11.48 -27.70 -22.28
N GLN A 564 11.60 -28.32 -21.09
CA GLN A 564 10.74 -29.42 -20.69
C GLN A 564 9.30 -28.98 -20.31
N CYS A 565 9.01 -27.68 -20.32
CA CYS A 565 7.66 -27.15 -20.18
C CYS A 565 6.81 -27.29 -21.44
N GLN A 566 7.17 -28.14 -22.39
CA GLN A 566 6.32 -28.43 -23.53
C GLN A 566 5.12 -29.27 -23.11
N GLU A 567 3.95 -28.76 -23.45
CA GLU A 567 2.67 -29.39 -23.32
C GLU A 567 2.73 -30.86 -23.71
N LYS A 568 2.46 -31.73 -22.75
CA LYS A 568 1.86 -33.02 -23.12
C LYS A 568 0.44 -32.70 -23.47
N SER A 569 0.18 -32.64 -24.80
CA SER A 569 -1.15 -32.61 -25.40
C SER A 569 -2.06 -33.68 -24.79
#